data_d7f8dbeff95913baaa8d1ca939e9710d
#
_entry.id   d7f8dbeff95913baaa8d1ca939e9710d
#
_cell.length_a   1.000
_cell.length_b   1.000
_cell.length_c   1.000
_cell.angle_alpha   90.00
_cell.angle_beta   90.00
_cell.angle_gamma   90.00
#
_symmetry.space_group_name_H-M   'P 1'
#
loop_
_entity.id
_entity.type
_entity.pdbx_description
1 polymer ?
#
loop_
_entity_poly.entity_id
_entity_poly.type
_entity_poly.pdbx_seq_one_letter_code
_entity_poly.pdbx_strand_id
1 'polypeptide(L)'
;MTSGISRRDSLILGGAALGAAGVPIIGAHAQAPTPTDVPMADVKPPQFPVEKGAALHVIRPAKFIDPDQVYWDINTKRFTQTTGIPVAVNYISWEDLRPQTAVIANTGAGADVVFGWAIDPFLYETKLVGMNDLAEYLGKKYGGWFDIAKLYGTRWKTNYWHSLPIGGGSGPTVYRISWVKQAGYDRIPDNLDDFMTLCRKLKQIGHPCGFSIGHAVGDANGFAEWALWANGAQVVDPEGRVALDSKETVAALKYVAELYKYMIPGTIAWNDSGNNKAYAAGDIGLTFNGVSIYYVLKNSPDPTLQAMAKDTMHQAVPQGLAKRSPMTAGPMNAMLFKHSKYPNAAKEYIRFLMEAPQYGPWLAKCYGYWSEPLKSYAKMKFWTEDPKLAPYANAMDTIYYDGYAGPITAAASAVVANYTVVDMFAAVATGNATPQSAIRTAVREAERYYGKA
;
A
#
# COMPACT_ATOMS: atom_id res chain seq x y z
N MET A 1 13.83 -35.98 -54.14
CA MET A 1 15.27 -35.85 -53.87
C MET A 1 15.43 -34.61 -53.05
N THR A 2 15.61 -34.77 -51.77
CA THR A 2 16.42 -33.99 -50.84
C THR A 2 15.97 -34.32 -49.42
N SER A 3 16.87 -34.95 -48.74
CA SER A 3 16.77 -35.53 -47.43
C SER A 3 16.76 -34.49 -46.32
N GLY A 4 15.87 -34.70 -45.35
CA GLY A 4 15.88 -33.99 -44.06
C GLY A 4 17.02 -34.46 -43.18
N ILE A 5 17.66 -33.54 -42.46
CA ILE A 5 18.62 -33.85 -41.42
C ILE A 5 17.98 -33.49 -40.07
N SER A 6 17.87 -34.51 -39.25
CA SER A 6 17.41 -34.52 -37.85
C SER A 6 18.42 -33.83 -36.94
N ARG A 7 17.89 -32.98 -36.03
CA ARG A 7 18.65 -32.49 -34.90
C ARG A 7 18.62 -33.52 -33.76
N ARG A 8 19.65 -34.35 -33.67
CA ARG A 8 20.10 -35.04 -32.46
C ARG A 8 21.53 -35.50 -32.67
N ASP A 9 22.30 -35.41 -31.60
CA ASP A 9 23.68 -35.89 -31.43
C ASP A 9 24.78 -34.87 -31.73
N SER A 10 25.25 -34.29 -30.61
CA SER A 10 26.66 -34.10 -30.31
C SER A 10 26.83 -33.52 -28.92
N LEU A 11 26.89 -34.36 -27.95
CA LEU A 11 27.55 -34.16 -26.67
C LEU A 11 28.71 -35.11 -26.66
N ILE A 12 29.92 -34.63 -26.32
CA ILE A 12 30.88 -35.25 -25.43
C ILE A 12 32.30 -34.71 -25.67
N LEU A 13 32.90 -34.30 -24.52
CA LEU A 13 34.33 -34.18 -24.20
C LEU A 13 35.06 -32.86 -24.41
N GLY A 14 35.40 -32.29 -23.25
CA GLY A 14 36.39 -31.26 -23.01
C GLY A 14 36.53 -30.96 -21.55
N GLY A 15 37.04 -31.90 -20.76
CA GLY A 15 37.42 -31.67 -19.37
C GLY A 15 38.68 -30.79 -19.29
N ALA A 16 38.59 -29.65 -18.62
CA ALA A 16 39.73 -28.89 -18.11
C ALA A 16 39.49 -28.59 -16.65
N ALA A 17 40.23 -29.27 -15.80
CA ALA A 17 40.32 -28.94 -14.38
C ALA A 17 40.94 -27.57 -14.20
N LEU A 18 40.19 -26.65 -13.64
CA LEU A 18 40.71 -25.38 -13.11
C LEU A 18 40.44 -25.33 -11.62
N GLY A 19 41.50 -25.05 -10.91
CA GLY A 19 41.65 -25.14 -9.48
C GLY A 19 40.58 -24.38 -8.68
N ALA A 20 40.17 -25.00 -7.60
CA ALA A 20 39.37 -24.43 -6.55
C ALA A 20 40.12 -23.29 -5.85
N ALA A 21 39.96 -22.05 -6.32
CA ALA A 21 40.19 -20.87 -5.49
C ALA A 21 38.97 -20.75 -4.60
N GLY A 22 39.09 -21.10 -3.33
CA GLY A 22 38.06 -20.92 -2.32
C GLY A 22 37.67 -19.46 -2.21
N VAL A 23 36.47 -19.14 -2.72
CA VAL A 23 35.79 -17.90 -2.37
C VAL A 23 35.44 -18.03 -0.87
N PRO A 24 35.92 -17.15 0.00
CA PRO A 24 35.51 -17.19 1.39
C PRO A 24 34.01 -16.98 1.42
N ILE A 25 33.27 -18.00 1.85
CA ILE A 25 31.90 -17.85 2.30
C ILE A 25 32.01 -16.93 3.51
N ILE A 26 31.74 -15.63 3.29
CA ILE A 26 31.50 -14.68 4.38
C ILE A 26 30.26 -15.21 5.05
N GLY A 27 30.46 -15.97 6.11
CA GLY A 27 29.39 -16.38 7.00
C GLY A 27 28.62 -15.11 7.38
N ALA A 28 27.36 -15.04 6.95
CA ALA A 28 26.45 -14.05 7.46
C ALA A 28 26.32 -14.27 8.98
N HIS A 29 27.23 -13.72 9.75
CA HIS A 29 27.03 -13.59 11.18
C HIS A 29 25.73 -12.82 11.31
N ALA A 30 24.72 -13.46 11.89
CA ALA A 30 23.49 -12.81 12.30
C ALA A 30 23.91 -11.65 13.22
N GLN A 31 23.99 -10.45 12.63
CA GLN A 31 24.35 -9.25 13.37
C GLN A 31 23.31 -9.08 14.47
N ALA A 32 23.77 -8.99 15.70
CA ALA A 32 22.89 -8.72 16.84
C ALA A 32 21.97 -7.53 16.46
N PRO A 33 20.71 -7.55 16.83
CA PRO A 33 19.79 -6.48 16.49
C PRO A 33 20.38 -5.15 16.95
N THR A 34 20.54 -4.22 16.01
CA THR A 34 20.96 -2.86 16.34
C THR A 34 19.99 -2.31 17.40
N PRO A 35 20.48 -1.71 18.51
CA PRO A 35 19.59 -1.08 19.47
C PRO A 35 18.67 -0.12 18.71
N THR A 36 17.38 -0.29 18.82
CA THR A 36 16.42 0.59 18.18
C THR A 36 16.21 1.80 19.08
N ASP A 37 16.26 3.01 18.53
CA ASP A 37 15.91 4.27 19.21
C ASP A 37 14.41 4.38 19.53
N VAL A 38 13.69 3.27 19.52
CA VAL A 38 12.24 3.23 19.71
C VAL A 38 11.92 3.27 21.19
N PRO A 39 11.27 4.31 21.71
CA PRO A 39 10.81 4.35 23.10
C PRO A 39 9.79 3.26 23.35
N MET A 40 9.98 2.48 24.42
CA MET A 40 9.06 1.43 24.79
C MET A 40 8.84 1.38 26.29
N ALA A 41 7.61 1.05 26.69
CA ALA A 41 7.28 0.76 28.09
C ALA A 41 7.67 -0.68 28.45
N ASP A 42 7.96 -0.91 29.73
CA ASP A 42 8.14 -2.27 30.26
C ASP A 42 6.76 -2.91 30.44
N VAL A 43 6.34 -3.69 29.45
CA VAL A 43 5.07 -4.41 29.44
C VAL A 43 5.33 -5.88 29.19
N LYS A 44 4.84 -6.72 30.09
CA LYS A 44 4.97 -8.17 29.94
C LYS A 44 4.17 -8.65 28.71
N PRO A 45 4.80 -9.40 27.78
CA PRO A 45 4.11 -9.93 26.62
C PRO A 45 3.03 -10.94 27.02
N PRO A 46 1.93 -11.02 26.25
CA PRO A 46 0.95 -12.09 26.41
C PRO A 46 1.64 -13.44 26.18
N GLN A 47 1.22 -14.42 26.95
CA GLN A 47 1.68 -15.80 26.74
C GLN A 47 0.66 -16.53 25.88
N PHE A 48 1.12 -16.98 24.71
CA PHE A 48 0.31 -17.82 23.84
C PHE A 48 0.69 -19.29 24.05
N PRO A 49 -0.25 -20.15 24.45
CA PRO A 49 0.01 -21.61 24.51
C PRO A 49 0.09 -22.16 23.08
N VAL A 50 1.31 -22.09 22.52
CA VAL A 50 1.57 -22.50 21.14
C VAL A 50 1.21 -23.97 20.95
N GLU A 51 0.52 -24.26 19.89
CA GLU A 51 0.03 -25.58 19.53
C GLU A 51 1.20 -26.52 19.18
N LYS A 52 1.12 -27.77 19.62
CA LYS A 52 2.14 -28.80 19.35
C LYS A 52 2.20 -29.07 17.83
N GLY A 53 3.41 -29.04 17.29
CA GLY A 53 3.63 -29.27 15.87
C GLY A 53 3.19 -28.12 14.96
N ALA A 54 3.10 -26.91 15.52
CA ALA A 54 2.75 -25.72 14.76
C ALA A 54 3.69 -25.50 13.58
N ALA A 55 3.09 -25.24 12.41
CA ALA A 55 3.76 -24.81 11.18
C ALA A 55 2.83 -23.86 10.45
N LEU A 56 3.32 -22.68 10.13
CA LEU A 56 2.51 -21.60 9.59
C LEU A 56 2.66 -21.45 8.09
N HIS A 57 1.53 -21.21 7.42
CA HIS A 57 1.47 -20.74 6.05
C HIS A 57 0.98 -19.30 6.03
N VAL A 58 1.77 -18.43 5.43
CA VAL A 58 1.55 -16.98 5.38
C VAL A 58 1.53 -16.50 3.95
N ILE A 59 0.61 -15.62 3.63
CA ILE A 59 0.58 -14.89 2.35
C ILE A 59 0.80 -13.41 2.64
N ARG A 60 1.62 -12.77 1.80
CA ARG A 60 1.80 -11.32 1.79
C ARG A 60 2.07 -10.79 0.37
N PRO A 61 1.91 -9.49 0.13
CA PRO A 61 2.21 -8.90 -1.17
C PRO A 61 3.70 -9.02 -1.52
N ALA A 62 3.96 -9.15 -2.81
CA ALA A 62 5.29 -9.06 -3.38
C ALA A 62 5.86 -7.64 -3.21
N LYS A 63 7.17 -7.54 -3.12
CA LYS A 63 7.88 -6.28 -2.88
C LYS A 63 7.78 -5.31 -4.07
N PHE A 64 7.70 -4.01 -3.77
CA PHE A 64 8.07 -2.92 -4.67
C PHE A 64 9.51 -2.43 -4.43
N ILE A 65 10.04 -2.69 -3.22
CA ILE A 65 11.41 -2.37 -2.83
C ILE A 65 12.05 -3.60 -2.17
N ASP A 66 13.32 -3.87 -2.46
CA ASP A 66 14.01 -5.06 -1.97
C ASP A 66 14.02 -5.20 -0.43
N PRO A 67 14.29 -4.17 0.37
CA PRO A 67 14.35 -4.30 1.83
C PRO A 67 13.07 -4.79 2.47
N ASP A 68 11.91 -4.51 1.88
CA ASP A 68 10.63 -4.96 2.41
C ASP A 68 10.58 -6.49 2.52
N GLN A 69 10.96 -7.20 1.47
CA GLN A 69 11.01 -8.66 1.48
C GLN A 69 12.23 -9.20 2.22
N VAL A 70 13.40 -8.65 1.97
CA VAL A 70 14.66 -9.14 2.56
C VAL A 70 14.62 -9.14 4.09
N TYR A 71 14.17 -8.03 4.70
CA TYR A 71 14.08 -7.95 6.17
C TYR A 71 12.94 -8.77 6.73
N TRP A 72 11.85 -8.94 5.98
CA TRP A 72 10.79 -9.85 6.35
C TRP A 72 11.28 -11.30 6.41
N ASP A 73 12.01 -11.76 5.40
CA ASP A 73 12.59 -13.09 5.34
C ASP A 73 13.62 -13.34 6.46
N ILE A 74 14.47 -12.33 6.75
CA ILE A 74 15.40 -12.37 7.87
C ILE A 74 14.66 -12.55 9.20
N ASN A 75 13.61 -11.78 9.43
CA ASN A 75 12.82 -11.84 10.66
C ASN A 75 12.05 -13.15 10.77
N THR A 76 11.49 -13.66 9.68
CA THR A 76 10.82 -14.97 9.63
C THR A 76 11.79 -16.10 9.96
N LYS A 77 13.00 -16.07 9.39
CA LYS A 77 14.05 -17.04 9.71
C LYS A 77 14.46 -16.97 11.18
N ARG A 78 14.63 -15.77 11.73
CA ARG A 78 14.93 -15.56 13.18
C ARG A 78 13.83 -16.13 14.05
N PHE A 79 12.55 -15.90 13.70
CA PHE A 79 11.41 -16.48 14.41
C PHE A 79 11.50 -18.00 14.46
N THR A 80 11.69 -18.65 13.31
CA THR A 80 11.83 -20.10 13.23
C THR A 80 13.01 -20.61 14.05
N GLN A 81 14.17 -19.93 13.99
CA GLN A 81 15.35 -20.29 14.78
C GLN A 81 15.13 -20.17 16.29
N THR A 82 14.35 -19.16 16.73
CA THR A 82 14.11 -18.89 18.15
C THR A 82 13.04 -19.79 18.74
N THR A 83 12.01 -20.09 17.96
CA THR A 83 10.80 -20.79 18.46
C THR A 83 10.72 -22.26 18.02
N GLY A 84 11.46 -22.66 16.99
CA GLY A 84 11.32 -23.97 16.34
C GLY A 84 10.09 -24.08 15.44
N ILE A 85 9.29 -23.02 15.28
CA ILE A 85 8.07 -23.02 14.46
C ILE A 85 8.42 -22.67 13.02
N PRO A 86 8.27 -23.59 12.04
CA PRO A 86 8.49 -23.26 10.64
C PRO A 86 7.39 -22.34 10.11
N VAL A 87 7.78 -21.38 9.27
CA VAL A 87 6.87 -20.45 8.60
C VAL A 87 7.18 -20.41 7.11
N ALA A 88 6.22 -20.81 6.28
CA ALA A 88 6.27 -20.68 4.84
C ALA A 88 5.57 -19.37 4.42
N VAL A 89 6.31 -18.45 3.79
CA VAL A 89 5.77 -17.17 3.30
C VAL A 89 5.66 -17.21 1.79
N ASN A 90 4.43 -17.05 1.28
CA ASN A 90 4.16 -16.91 -0.15
C ASN A 90 3.99 -15.42 -0.49
N TYR A 91 4.83 -14.93 -1.40
CA TYR A 91 4.74 -13.59 -1.96
C TYR A 91 3.93 -13.63 -3.24
N ILE A 92 2.83 -12.87 -3.28
CA ILE A 92 1.93 -12.80 -4.45
C ILE A 92 1.79 -11.37 -4.94
N SER A 93 1.31 -11.17 -6.17
CA SER A 93 1.09 -9.83 -6.69
C SER A 93 0.05 -9.07 -5.85
N TRP A 94 0.14 -7.75 -5.84
CA TRP A 94 -0.84 -6.91 -5.16
C TRP A 94 -2.24 -7.08 -5.74
N GLU A 95 -2.33 -7.31 -7.05
CA GLU A 95 -3.58 -7.53 -7.77
C GLU A 95 -4.24 -8.86 -7.39
N ASP A 96 -3.43 -9.92 -7.16
CA ASP A 96 -3.93 -11.26 -6.80
C ASP A 96 -4.28 -11.40 -5.32
N LEU A 97 -3.82 -10.47 -4.47
CA LEU A 97 -3.94 -10.57 -3.02
C LEU A 97 -5.40 -10.64 -2.57
N ARG A 98 -6.24 -9.75 -3.06
CA ARG A 98 -7.67 -9.71 -2.71
C ARG A 98 -8.45 -10.92 -3.22
N PRO A 99 -8.33 -11.35 -4.50
CA PRO A 99 -8.96 -12.58 -4.97
C PRO A 99 -8.55 -13.83 -4.18
N GLN A 100 -7.26 -13.98 -3.86
CA GLN A 100 -6.79 -15.12 -3.08
C GLN A 100 -7.28 -15.08 -1.62
N THR A 101 -7.32 -13.90 -1.01
CA THR A 101 -7.89 -13.72 0.33
C THR A 101 -9.37 -14.13 0.35
N ALA A 102 -10.13 -13.75 -0.69
CA ALA A 102 -11.53 -14.16 -0.82
C ALA A 102 -11.70 -15.67 -0.92
N VAL A 103 -10.85 -16.36 -1.69
CA VAL A 103 -10.86 -17.83 -1.79
C VAL A 103 -10.59 -18.46 -0.42
N ILE A 104 -9.55 -18.03 0.29
CA ILE A 104 -9.19 -18.52 1.63
C ILE A 104 -10.36 -18.33 2.61
N ALA A 105 -10.92 -17.14 2.65
CA ALA A 105 -12.03 -16.82 3.54
C ALA A 105 -13.28 -17.65 3.25
N ASN A 106 -13.60 -17.90 1.97
CA ASN A 106 -14.82 -18.60 1.57
C ASN A 106 -14.68 -20.13 1.67
N THR A 107 -13.51 -20.68 1.37
CA THR A 107 -13.27 -22.13 1.48
C THR A 107 -12.96 -22.57 2.91
N GLY A 108 -12.53 -21.66 3.78
CA GLY A 108 -12.04 -22.02 5.12
C GLY A 108 -10.79 -22.90 5.08
N ALA A 109 -9.94 -22.69 4.08
CA ALA A 109 -8.69 -23.44 3.88
C ALA A 109 -7.63 -22.55 3.22
N GLY A 110 -6.34 -22.89 3.41
CA GLY A 110 -5.22 -22.19 2.83
C GLY A 110 -4.32 -21.56 3.88
N ALA A 111 -3.89 -20.30 3.68
CA ALA A 111 -3.00 -19.63 4.60
C ALA A 111 -3.63 -19.39 5.97
N ASP A 112 -2.82 -19.52 7.03
CA ASP A 112 -3.20 -19.18 8.40
C ASP A 112 -3.34 -17.67 8.58
N VAL A 113 -2.39 -16.92 7.99
CA VAL A 113 -2.32 -15.46 8.03
C VAL A 113 -2.18 -14.89 6.64
N VAL A 114 -2.98 -13.86 6.34
CA VAL A 114 -2.79 -13.02 5.15
C VAL A 114 -2.47 -11.61 5.60
N PHE A 115 -1.33 -11.09 5.16
CA PHE A 115 -1.03 -9.66 5.24
C PHE A 115 -1.58 -9.01 3.97
N GLY A 116 -2.67 -8.28 4.10
CA GLY A 116 -3.47 -7.83 2.97
C GLY A 116 -3.87 -6.36 3.02
N TRP A 117 -4.67 -5.95 2.06
CA TRP A 117 -5.16 -4.59 1.94
C TRP A 117 -5.87 -4.10 3.20
N ALA A 118 -5.72 -2.82 3.50
CA ALA A 118 -6.20 -2.17 4.70
C ALA A 118 -7.66 -2.48 5.04
N ILE A 119 -8.51 -2.38 4.04
CA ILE A 119 -9.97 -2.46 4.23
C ILE A 119 -10.53 -3.89 4.09
N ASP A 120 -9.75 -4.84 3.56
CA ASP A 120 -10.22 -6.21 3.31
C ASP A 120 -10.68 -6.96 4.58
N PRO A 121 -10.11 -6.75 5.80
CA PRO A 121 -10.58 -7.42 7.00
C PRO A 121 -12.09 -7.24 7.28
N PHE A 122 -12.67 -6.10 6.88
CA PHE A 122 -14.08 -5.83 7.08
C PHE A 122 -15.01 -6.76 6.27
N LEU A 123 -14.53 -7.29 5.13
CA LEU A 123 -15.25 -8.32 4.36
C LEU A 123 -15.32 -9.66 5.08
N TYR A 124 -14.37 -9.91 5.99
CA TYR A 124 -14.13 -11.23 6.56
C TYR A 124 -14.20 -11.26 8.09
N GLU A 125 -14.72 -10.22 8.77
CA GLU A 125 -14.72 -10.11 10.23
C GLU A 125 -15.17 -11.39 10.96
N THR A 126 -16.21 -12.04 10.48
CA THR A 126 -16.74 -13.27 11.09
C THR A 126 -15.83 -14.49 10.89
N LYS A 127 -14.90 -14.42 9.96
CA LYS A 127 -13.94 -15.48 9.61
C LYS A 127 -12.58 -15.29 10.30
N LEU A 128 -12.36 -14.14 10.95
CA LEU A 128 -11.08 -13.78 11.54
C LEU A 128 -11.06 -14.04 13.05
N VAL A 129 -9.87 -14.37 13.55
CA VAL A 129 -9.59 -14.50 14.99
C VAL A 129 -9.38 -13.12 15.60
N GLY A 130 -9.98 -12.86 16.75
CA GLY A 130 -9.76 -11.60 17.48
C GLY A 130 -8.32 -11.42 17.95
N MET A 131 -7.84 -10.18 17.85
CA MET A 131 -6.45 -9.78 18.13
C MET A 131 -6.33 -8.85 19.34
N ASN A 132 -7.34 -8.74 20.18
CA ASN A 132 -7.39 -7.77 21.30
C ASN A 132 -6.18 -7.89 22.22
N ASP A 133 -5.82 -9.10 22.62
CA ASP A 133 -4.68 -9.41 23.48
C ASP A 133 -3.36 -8.85 22.94
N LEU A 134 -3.12 -9.09 21.66
CA LEU A 134 -1.90 -8.63 20.97
C LEU A 134 -1.93 -7.11 20.72
N ALA A 135 -3.07 -6.58 20.30
CA ALA A 135 -3.24 -5.15 20.04
C ALA A 135 -3.10 -4.31 21.31
N GLU A 136 -3.65 -4.76 22.44
CA GLU A 136 -3.48 -4.10 23.73
C GLU A 136 -2.03 -4.12 24.21
N TYR A 137 -1.35 -5.26 24.10
CA TYR A 137 0.04 -5.40 24.47
C TYR A 137 0.92 -4.43 23.67
N LEU A 138 0.85 -4.49 22.33
CA LEU A 138 1.66 -3.64 21.45
C LEU A 138 1.34 -2.15 21.65
N GLY A 139 0.06 -1.81 21.80
CA GLY A 139 -0.34 -0.44 22.06
C GLY A 139 0.21 0.10 23.38
N LYS A 140 0.13 -0.67 24.47
CA LYS A 140 0.70 -0.29 25.77
C LYS A 140 2.22 -0.15 25.70
N LYS A 141 2.90 -1.06 25.00
CA LYS A 141 4.36 -1.09 24.93
C LYS A 141 4.92 0.03 24.07
N TYR A 142 4.27 0.37 22.96
CA TYR A 142 4.79 1.28 21.93
C TYR A 142 4.02 2.60 21.83
N GLY A 143 3.51 3.12 22.95
CA GLY A 143 2.96 4.47 23.05
C GLY A 143 1.58 4.68 22.43
N GLY A 144 0.87 3.60 22.13
CA GLY A 144 -0.47 3.60 21.54
C GLY A 144 -0.46 3.46 20.01
N TRP A 145 -1.62 3.11 19.49
CA TRP A 145 -1.88 3.08 18.06
C TRP A 145 -2.27 4.47 17.56
N PHE A 146 -1.90 4.82 16.35
CA PHE A 146 -2.52 5.95 15.66
C PHE A 146 -4.02 5.69 15.44
N ASP A 147 -4.83 6.74 15.48
CA ASP A 147 -6.28 6.59 15.40
C ASP A 147 -6.73 5.94 14.10
N ILE A 148 -6.08 6.27 12.99
CA ILE A 148 -6.36 5.64 11.69
C ILE A 148 -5.99 4.15 11.70
N ALA A 149 -4.87 3.76 12.31
CA ALA A 149 -4.49 2.37 12.44
C ALA A 149 -5.50 1.59 13.30
N LYS A 150 -5.92 2.19 14.45
CA LYS A 150 -6.98 1.62 15.27
C LYS A 150 -8.28 1.45 14.49
N LEU A 151 -8.66 2.45 13.67
CA LEU A 151 -9.87 2.41 12.85
C LEU A 151 -9.87 1.21 11.90
N TYR A 152 -8.76 0.96 11.20
CA TYR A 152 -8.63 -0.17 10.27
C TYR A 152 -8.46 -1.54 10.95
N GLY A 153 -8.02 -1.57 12.21
CA GLY A 153 -7.85 -2.81 12.98
C GLY A 153 -9.11 -3.25 13.73
N THR A 154 -10.05 -2.33 14.00
CA THR A 154 -11.20 -2.59 14.86
C THR A 154 -12.53 -2.55 14.13
N ARG A 155 -13.50 -3.31 14.63
CA ARG A 155 -14.89 -3.17 14.22
C ARG A 155 -15.39 -1.76 14.57
N TRP A 156 -16.09 -1.13 13.65
CA TRP A 156 -16.59 0.24 13.77
C TRP A 156 -17.23 0.53 15.12
N LYS A 157 -16.79 1.60 15.76
CA LYS A 157 -17.26 2.07 17.08
C LYS A 157 -17.19 1.01 18.21
N THR A 158 -16.27 0.05 18.11
CA THR A 158 -16.00 -0.93 19.18
C THR A 158 -14.51 -0.97 19.53
N ASN A 159 -14.17 -1.73 20.56
CA ASN A 159 -12.78 -2.05 20.90
C ASN A 159 -12.41 -3.49 20.48
N TYR A 160 -13.17 -4.12 19.58
CA TYR A 160 -12.88 -5.46 19.11
C TYR A 160 -11.94 -5.39 17.91
N TRP A 161 -10.72 -5.89 18.08
CA TRP A 161 -9.73 -5.98 17.02
C TRP A 161 -9.94 -7.24 16.19
N HIS A 162 -10.37 -7.09 14.95
CA HIS A 162 -10.55 -8.20 14.02
C HIS A 162 -9.31 -8.46 13.16
N SER A 163 -8.35 -7.55 13.14
CA SER A 163 -7.07 -7.65 12.44
C SER A 163 -6.02 -6.79 13.12
N LEU A 164 -4.75 -6.92 12.73
CA LEU A 164 -3.68 -6.11 13.29
C LEU A 164 -2.99 -5.29 12.20
N PRO A 165 -3.02 -3.95 12.27
CA PRO A 165 -2.29 -3.09 11.35
C PRO A 165 -0.79 -3.27 11.49
N ILE A 166 -0.10 -3.47 10.34
CA ILE A 166 1.36 -3.72 10.32
C ILE A 166 2.12 -2.50 9.81
N GLY A 167 1.58 -1.77 8.86
CA GLY A 167 2.23 -0.58 8.33
C GLY A 167 1.36 0.09 7.29
N GLY A 168 1.33 1.41 7.29
CA GLY A 168 0.53 2.18 6.34
C GLY A 168 1.28 2.50 5.06
N GLY A 169 0.57 2.44 3.94
CA GLY A 169 1.03 3.00 2.68
C GLY A 169 0.29 4.29 2.36
N SER A 170 0.99 5.34 1.98
CA SER A 170 0.39 6.60 1.52
C SER A 170 0.90 6.99 0.14
N GLY A 171 0.08 7.70 -0.62
CA GLY A 171 0.38 8.14 -1.96
C GLY A 171 0.45 9.66 -2.09
N PRO A 172 1.45 10.34 -1.51
CA PRO A 172 1.64 11.76 -1.73
C PRO A 172 1.97 12.06 -3.20
N THR A 173 1.98 13.33 -3.55
CA THR A 173 2.45 13.76 -4.86
C THR A 173 3.95 13.51 -5.00
N VAL A 174 4.35 12.81 -6.05
CA VAL A 174 5.74 12.58 -6.47
C VAL A 174 5.97 13.36 -7.76
N TYR A 175 6.98 14.24 -7.80
CA TYR A 175 7.18 15.10 -8.96
C TYR A 175 8.64 15.44 -9.23
N ARG A 176 8.92 15.84 -10.48
CA ARG A 176 10.22 16.34 -10.93
C ARG A 176 10.33 17.84 -10.62
N ILE A 177 11.26 18.20 -9.72
CA ILE A 177 11.48 19.59 -9.29
C ILE A 177 11.75 20.50 -10.48
N SER A 178 12.66 20.08 -11.37
CA SER A 178 13.08 20.86 -12.53
C SER A 178 11.92 21.16 -13.49
N TRP A 179 11.05 20.19 -13.73
CA TRP A 179 9.93 20.33 -14.66
C TRP A 179 8.77 21.15 -14.06
N VAL A 180 8.51 21.02 -12.77
CA VAL A 180 7.56 21.88 -12.06
C VAL A 180 8.03 23.35 -12.09
N LYS A 181 9.34 23.58 -11.89
CA LYS A 181 9.92 24.93 -12.05
C LYS A 181 9.82 25.45 -13.47
N GLN A 182 10.12 24.64 -14.46
CA GLN A 182 9.96 25.00 -15.89
C GLN A 182 8.50 25.33 -16.25
N ALA A 183 7.54 24.67 -15.59
CA ALA A 183 6.12 25.00 -15.73
C ALA A 183 5.71 26.28 -14.96
N GLY A 184 6.65 26.94 -14.25
CA GLY A 184 6.45 28.19 -13.55
C GLY A 184 5.89 28.07 -12.14
N TYR A 185 6.21 26.98 -11.45
CA TYR A 185 5.82 26.73 -10.06
C TYR A 185 7.01 26.30 -9.22
N ASP A 186 7.11 26.75 -7.97
CA ASP A 186 8.16 26.29 -7.05
C ASP A 186 7.81 24.98 -6.35
N ARG A 187 6.53 24.68 -6.25
CA ARG A 187 5.97 23.47 -5.61
C ARG A 187 4.60 23.14 -6.20
N ILE A 188 4.05 21.99 -5.78
CA ILE A 188 2.69 21.60 -6.18
C ILE A 188 1.67 22.53 -5.52
N PRO A 189 0.73 23.14 -6.27
CA PRO A 189 -0.35 23.93 -5.71
C PRO A 189 -1.34 23.12 -4.88
N ASP A 190 -1.85 23.73 -3.81
CA ASP A 190 -2.84 23.12 -2.92
C ASP A 190 -4.28 23.26 -3.45
N ASN A 191 -4.55 24.30 -4.25
CA ASN A 191 -5.85 24.47 -4.89
C ASN A 191 -5.94 23.73 -6.23
N LEU A 192 -7.15 23.31 -6.58
CA LEU A 192 -7.38 22.46 -7.74
C LEU A 192 -7.22 23.19 -9.09
N ASP A 193 -7.52 24.48 -9.17
CA ASP A 193 -7.43 25.25 -10.43
C ASP A 193 -5.97 25.46 -10.83
N ASP A 194 -5.11 25.82 -9.87
CA ASP A 194 -3.68 25.96 -10.11
C ASP A 194 -3.03 24.59 -10.36
N PHE A 195 -3.47 23.53 -9.68
CA PHE A 195 -3.00 22.17 -9.95
C PHE A 195 -3.35 21.71 -11.37
N MET A 196 -4.56 21.96 -11.83
CA MET A 196 -4.98 21.73 -13.21
C MET A 196 -4.11 22.51 -14.20
N THR A 197 -3.83 23.78 -13.88
CA THR A 197 -2.98 24.63 -14.70
C THR A 197 -1.53 24.12 -14.76
N LEU A 198 -0.98 23.63 -13.63
CA LEU A 198 0.32 22.98 -13.59
C LEU A 198 0.35 21.74 -14.49
N CYS A 199 -0.64 20.82 -14.37
CA CYS A 199 -0.72 19.61 -15.18
C CYS A 199 -0.80 19.93 -16.69
N ARG A 200 -1.58 20.95 -17.07
CA ARG A 200 -1.65 21.45 -18.46
C ARG A 200 -0.29 21.93 -18.97
N LYS A 201 0.41 22.75 -18.16
CA LYS A 201 1.74 23.29 -18.52
C LYS A 201 2.81 22.17 -18.60
N LEU A 202 2.76 21.20 -17.67
CA LEU A 202 3.66 20.03 -17.74
C LEU A 202 3.46 19.25 -19.05
N LYS A 203 2.23 19.05 -19.48
CA LYS A 203 1.95 18.42 -20.79
C LYS A 203 2.48 19.27 -21.95
N GLN A 204 2.32 20.59 -21.92
CA GLN A 204 2.80 21.50 -22.97
C GLN A 204 4.33 21.45 -23.16
N ILE A 205 5.07 21.23 -22.07
CA ILE A 205 6.53 21.07 -22.11
C ILE A 205 6.99 19.64 -22.34
N GLY A 206 6.07 18.70 -22.64
CA GLY A 206 6.37 17.31 -22.95
C GLY A 206 6.48 16.36 -21.76
N HIS A 207 6.11 16.79 -20.55
CA HIS A 207 6.21 16.01 -19.31
C HIS A 207 4.85 15.89 -18.61
N PRO A 208 3.86 15.20 -19.22
CA PRO A 208 2.50 15.10 -18.68
C PRO A 208 2.48 14.53 -17.26
N CYS A 209 1.38 14.72 -16.54
CA CYS A 209 1.10 13.94 -15.35
C CYS A 209 0.58 12.55 -15.72
N GLY A 210 0.62 11.62 -14.75
CA GLY A 210 0.10 10.26 -14.93
C GLY A 210 -0.52 9.73 -13.65
N PHE A 211 -1.82 9.41 -13.68
CA PHE A 211 -2.56 8.82 -12.58
C PHE A 211 -3.31 7.59 -13.09
N SER A 212 -3.30 6.49 -12.33
CA SER A 212 -4.10 5.32 -12.66
C SER A 212 -5.58 5.64 -12.51
N ILE A 213 -6.37 5.36 -13.55
CA ILE A 213 -7.84 5.51 -13.52
C ILE A 213 -8.56 4.22 -13.97
N GLY A 214 -7.84 3.11 -14.09
CA GLY A 214 -8.37 1.76 -14.31
C GLY A 214 -8.39 0.94 -13.03
N HIS A 215 -8.33 -0.39 -13.15
CA HIS A 215 -8.41 -1.29 -12.00
C HIS A 215 -7.05 -1.53 -11.31
N ALA A 216 -6.30 -0.47 -11.03
CA ALA A 216 -5.17 -0.52 -10.09
C ALA A 216 -5.69 -0.46 -8.66
N VAL A 217 -5.39 -1.48 -7.86
CA VAL A 217 -6.07 -1.67 -6.56
C VAL A 217 -5.78 -0.54 -5.59
N GLY A 218 -4.53 -0.10 -5.48
CA GLY A 218 -4.12 1.00 -4.60
C GLY A 218 -4.23 2.35 -5.29
N ASP A 219 -3.51 2.52 -6.39
CA ASP A 219 -3.33 3.81 -7.05
C ASP A 219 -4.62 4.40 -7.60
N ALA A 220 -5.47 3.59 -8.25
CA ALA A 220 -6.69 4.11 -8.84
C ALA A 220 -7.77 4.40 -7.80
N ASN A 221 -7.92 3.56 -6.77
CA ASN A 221 -8.83 3.87 -5.66
C ASN A 221 -8.36 5.14 -4.93
N GLY A 222 -7.07 5.25 -4.61
CA GLY A 222 -6.52 6.44 -3.95
C GLY A 222 -6.70 7.72 -4.78
N PHE A 223 -6.50 7.67 -6.10
CA PHE A 223 -6.76 8.79 -6.99
C PHE A 223 -8.25 9.18 -7.06
N ALA A 224 -9.14 8.20 -7.18
CA ALA A 224 -10.58 8.42 -7.26
C ALA A 224 -11.14 9.02 -5.96
N GLU A 225 -10.69 8.53 -4.81
CA GLU A 225 -11.06 9.06 -3.50
C GLU A 225 -10.50 10.48 -3.29
N TRP A 226 -9.23 10.72 -3.65
CA TRP A 226 -8.69 12.08 -3.66
C TRP A 226 -9.57 13.01 -4.48
N ALA A 227 -9.95 12.62 -5.68
CA ALA A 227 -10.74 13.45 -6.57
C ALA A 227 -12.13 13.77 -5.98
N LEU A 228 -12.78 12.81 -5.31
CA LEU A 228 -14.03 13.06 -4.59
C LEU A 228 -13.82 14.06 -3.46
N TRP A 229 -12.93 13.76 -2.53
CA TRP A 229 -12.76 14.54 -1.30
C TRP A 229 -12.21 15.94 -1.56
N ALA A 230 -11.27 16.08 -2.50
CA ALA A 230 -10.73 17.39 -2.88
C ALA A 230 -11.77 18.31 -3.54
N ASN A 231 -12.84 17.75 -4.12
CA ASN A 231 -13.99 18.49 -4.62
C ASN A 231 -15.15 18.61 -3.61
N GLY A 232 -14.96 18.14 -2.37
CA GLY A 232 -15.98 18.20 -1.30
C GLY A 232 -17.05 17.11 -1.40
N ALA A 233 -16.90 16.14 -2.31
CA ALA A 233 -17.80 14.98 -2.45
C ALA A 233 -17.40 13.84 -1.53
N GLN A 234 -18.30 12.87 -1.34
CA GLN A 234 -18.09 11.69 -0.51
C GLN A 234 -18.95 10.53 -1.00
N VAL A 235 -18.54 9.31 -0.70
CA VAL A 235 -19.29 8.11 -1.08
C VAL A 235 -20.56 8.00 -0.25
N VAL A 236 -20.45 8.20 1.06
CA VAL A 236 -21.55 8.13 2.02
C VAL A 236 -21.48 9.29 3.01
N ASP A 237 -22.61 9.63 3.60
CA ASP A 237 -22.68 10.57 4.70
C ASP A 237 -22.24 9.94 6.05
N PRO A 238 -22.14 10.71 7.16
CA PRO A 238 -21.74 10.18 8.46
C PRO A 238 -22.64 9.08 9.01
N GLU A 239 -23.86 8.97 8.54
CA GLU A 239 -24.84 7.92 8.90
C GLU A 239 -24.71 6.67 8.02
N GLY A 240 -23.87 6.71 6.98
CA GLY A 240 -23.64 5.60 6.05
C GLY A 240 -24.64 5.54 4.89
N ARG A 241 -25.40 6.60 4.64
CA ARG A 241 -26.29 6.68 3.47
C ARG A 241 -25.49 7.11 2.24
N VAL A 242 -25.76 6.49 1.09
CA VAL A 242 -25.06 6.82 -0.17
C VAL A 242 -25.27 8.30 -0.52
N ALA A 243 -24.20 9.03 -0.73
CA ALA A 243 -24.14 10.49 -0.96
C ALA A 243 -23.48 10.89 -2.29
N LEU A 244 -23.28 9.91 -3.21
CA LEU A 244 -22.67 10.17 -4.51
C LEU A 244 -23.51 11.06 -5.44
N ASP A 245 -24.84 11.10 -5.28
CA ASP A 245 -25.70 11.97 -6.09
C ASP A 245 -25.68 13.41 -5.53
N SER A 246 -24.62 14.14 -5.87
CA SER A 246 -24.39 15.50 -5.39
C SER A 246 -23.78 16.40 -6.47
N LYS A 247 -23.92 17.73 -6.29
CA LYS A 247 -23.28 18.73 -7.16
C LYS A 247 -21.74 18.66 -7.06
N GLU A 248 -21.23 18.30 -5.91
CA GLU A 248 -19.81 18.11 -5.63
C GLU A 248 -19.25 16.92 -6.42
N THR A 249 -19.98 15.81 -6.50
CA THR A 249 -19.60 14.66 -7.34
C THR A 249 -19.61 15.02 -8.83
N VAL A 250 -20.61 15.80 -9.29
CA VAL A 250 -20.63 16.28 -10.67
C VAL A 250 -19.42 17.18 -10.95
N ALA A 251 -19.04 18.06 -10.00
CA ALA A 251 -17.85 18.89 -10.13
C ALA A 251 -16.56 18.05 -10.19
N ALA A 252 -16.43 17.06 -9.32
CA ALA A 252 -15.30 16.13 -9.31
C ALA A 252 -15.15 15.39 -10.64
N LEU A 253 -16.25 14.85 -11.19
CA LEU A 253 -16.24 14.14 -12.47
C LEU A 253 -15.83 15.05 -13.63
N LYS A 254 -16.33 16.28 -13.68
CA LYS A 254 -15.91 17.27 -14.70
C LYS A 254 -14.44 17.64 -14.55
N TYR A 255 -13.97 17.81 -13.30
CA TYR A 255 -12.58 18.11 -13.01
C TYR A 255 -11.65 17.00 -13.51
N VAL A 256 -11.95 15.73 -13.19
CA VAL A 256 -11.12 14.60 -13.64
C VAL A 256 -11.19 14.42 -15.15
N ALA A 257 -12.35 14.61 -15.78
CA ALA A 257 -12.46 14.56 -17.24
C ALA A 257 -11.60 15.63 -17.94
N GLU A 258 -11.47 16.81 -17.36
CA GLU A 258 -10.57 17.85 -17.86
C GLU A 258 -9.10 17.47 -17.59
N LEU A 259 -8.76 17.02 -16.37
CA LEU A 259 -7.42 16.60 -15.97
C LEU A 259 -6.90 15.45 -16.84
N TYR A 260 -7.77 14.52 -17.21
CA TYR A 260 -7.43 13.36 -18.07
C TYR A 260 -6.84 13.79 -19.42
N LYS A 261 -7.27 14.92 -19.96
CA LYS A 261 -6.70 15.49 -21.20
C LYS A 261 -5.22 15.86 -21.06
N TYR A 262 -4.74 16.08 -19.85
CA TYR A 262 -3.35 16.46 -19.55
C TYR A 262 -2.50 15.28 -19.05
N MET A 263 -3.10 14.13 -18.83
CA MET A 263 -2.37 12.90 -18.51
C MET A 263 -1.65 12.32 -19.74
N ILE A 264 -0.68 11.45 -19.47
CA ILE A 264 -0.13 10.55 -20.47
C ILE A 264 -1.22 9.58 -20.96
N PRO A 265 -1.28 9.22 -22.24
CA PRO A 265 -2.24 8.23 -22.73
C PRO A 265 -2.07 6.86 -22.09
N GLY A 266 -3.17 6.09 -21.95
CA GLY A 266 -3.15 4.69 -21.54
C GLY A 266 -3.23 4.45 -20.04
N THR A 267 -3.40 5.47 -19.20
CA THR A 267 -3.49 5.33 -17.74
C THR A 267 -4.67 4.48 -17.26
N ILE A 268 -5.68 4.26 -18.09
CA ILE A 268 -6.79 3.34 -17.82
C ILE A 268 -6.37 1.87 -17.80
N ALA A 269 -5.25 1.53 -18.40
CA ALA A 269 -4.70 0.17 -18.42
C ALA A 269 -3.57 -0.04 -17.39
N TRP A 270 -3.27 0.97 -16.58
CA TRP A 270 -2.23 0.85 -15.57
C TRP A 270 -2.71 0.00 -14.37
N ASN A 271 -1.79 -0.82 -13.88
CA ASN A 271 -1.83 -1.43 -12.56
C ASN A 271 -0.99 -0.60 -11.58
N ASP A 272 -0.85 -1.06 -10.33
CA ASP A 272 -0.11 -0.35 -9.25
C ASP A 272 1.42 -0.18 -9.54
N SER A 273 1.93 -0.69 -10.65
CA SER A 273 3.31 -0.45 -11.10
C SER A 273 3.41 0.47 -12.34
N GLY A 274 2.29 0.88 -12.92
CA GLY A 274 2.26 1.64 -14.17
C GLY A 274 2.93 3.01 -14.06
N ASN A 275 2.57 3.77 -13.05
CA ASN A 275 3.14 5.08 -12.75
C ASN A 275 4.63 5.01 -12.36
N ASN A 276 5.05 3.97 -11.64
CA ASN A 276 6.46 3.74 -11.30
C ASN A 276 7.30 3.61 -12.58
N LYS A 277 6.85 2.81 -13.54
CA LYS A 277 7.54 2.58 -14.82
C LYS A 277 7.58 3.86 -15.65
N ALA A 278 6.45 4.55 -15.80
CA ALA A 278 6.36 5.78 -16.57
C ALA A 278 7.23 6.90 -15.96
N TYR A 279 7.28 7.03 -14.63
CA TYR A 279 8.11 8.01 -13.96
C TYR A 279 9.61 7.69 -14.13
N ALA A 280 10.02 6.44 -13.93
CA ALA A 280 11.40 6.01 -14.09
C ALA A 280 11.88 6.09 -15.54
N ALA A 281 10.98 5.93 -16.52
CA ALA A 281 11.27 6.16 -17.95
C ALA A 281 11.41 7.65 -18.31
N GLY A 282 10.95 8.57 -17.43
CA GLY A 282 10.91 10.01 -17.72
C GLY A 282 9.69 10.43 -18.56
N ASP A 283 8.71 9.56 -18.71
CA ASP A 283 7.51 9.83 -19.53
C ASP A 283 6.52 10.76 -18.82
N ILE A 284 6.55 10.81 -17.48
CA ILE A 284 5.70 11.66 -16.68
C ILE A 284 6.47 12.52 -15.67
N GLY A 285 6.01 13.73 -15.46
CA GLY A 285 6.60 14.70 -14.53
C GLY A 285 6.01 14.68 -13.14
N LEU A 286 4.82 14.07 -12.97
CA LEU A 286 4.05 14.11 -11.74
C LEU A 286 3.09 12.91 -11.65
N THR A 287 3.00 12.32 -10.46
CA THR A 287 2.03 11.26 -10.12
C THR A 287 1.72 11.28 -8.62
N PHE A 288 0.73 10.49 -8.18
CA PHE A 288 0.56 10.11 -6.78
C PHE A 288 1.15 8.71 -6.59
N ASN A 289 2.00 8.53 -5.58
CA ASN A 289 2.60 7.23 -5.30
C ASN A 289 3.25 7.19 -3.91
N GLY A 290 3.50 5.98 -3.43
CA GLY A 290 4.39 5.74 -2.30
C GLY A 290 5.85 6.06 -2.62
N VAL A 291 6.73 5.84 -1.66
CA VAL A 291 8.17 6.15 -1.80
C VAL A 291 8.92 5.24 -2.79
N SER A 292 8.26 4.19 -3.29
CA SER A 292 8.88 3.15 -4.13
C SER A 292 9.61 3.72 -5.35
N ILE A 293 9.04 4.71 -6.02
CA ILE A 293 9.69 5.42 -7.15
C ILE A 293 11.03 5.99 -6.68
N TYR A 294 11.01 6.84 -5.66
CA TYR A 294 12.21 7.52 -5.15
C TYR A 294 13.25 6.53 -4.64
N TYR A 295 12.81 5.49 -3.90
CA TYR A 295 13.69 4.44 -3.40
C TYR A 295 14.46 3.75 -4.53
N VAL A 296 13.75 3.30 -5.57
CA VAL A 296 14.36 2.60 -6.72
C VAL A 296 15.33 3.52 -7.47
N LEU A 297 14.95 4.76 -7.72
CA LEU A 297 15.82 5.73 -8.38
C LEU A 297 17.08 6.03 -7.57
N LYS A 298 16.93 6.26 -6.27
CA LYS A 298 18.04 6.63 -5.34
C LYS A 298 19.07 5.51 -5.22
N ASN A 299 18.62 4.27 -5.19
CA ASN A 299 19.48 3.09 -4.97
C ASN A 299 19.87 2.36 -6.26
N SER A 300 19.52 2.92 -7.41
CA SER A 300 19.94 2.36 -8.71
C SER A 300 21.45 2.49 -8.91
N PRO A 301 22.13 1.53 -9.55
CA PRO A 301 23.51 1.68 -10.00
C PRO A 301 23.64 2.66 -11.20
N ASP A 302 22.54 3.00 -11.86
CA ASP A 302 22.51 3.91 -13.01
C ASP A 302 22.60 5.38 -12.54
N PRO A 303 23.67 6.13 -12.93
CA PRO A 303 23.82 7.54 -12.57
C PRO A 303 22.65 8.42 -13.07
N THR A 304 22.02 8.06 -14.18
CA THR A 304 20.85 8.79 -14.73
C THR A 304 19.67 8.69 -13.77
N LEU A 305 19.38 7.50 -13.25
CA LEU A 305 18.31 7.28 -12.30
C LEU A 305 18.64 7.94 -10.94
N GLN A 306 19.91 7.92 -10.50
CA GLN A 306 20.33 8.65 -9.31
C GLN A 306 20.16 10.18 -9.47
N ALA A 307 20.46 10.73 -10.65
CA ALA A 307 20.23 12.15 -10.93
C ALA A 307 18.72 12.47 -10.92
N MET A 308 17.89 11.57 -11.45
CA MET A 308 16.45 11.68 -11.38
C MET A 308 15.93 11.65 -9.93
N ALA A 309 16.50 10.82 -9.06
CA ALA A 309 16.16 10.81 -7.63
C ALA A 309 16.48 12.15 -6.93
N LYS A 310 17.59 12.79 -7.29
CA LYS A 310 17.93 14.14 -6.77
C LYS A 310 16.90 15.19 -7.17
N ASP A 311 16.38 15.08 -8.40
CA ASP A 311 15.35 15.96 -8.97
C ASP A 311 13.90 15.54 -8.59
N THR A 312 13.72 14.47 -7.85
CA THR A 312 12.40 14.03 -7.35
C THR A 312 12.11 14.66 -5.99
N MET A 313 10.87 15.11 -5.79
CA MET A 313 10.36 15.61 -4.50
C MET A 313 8.99 15.00 -4.20
N HIS A 314 8.64 15.00 -2.92
CA HIS A 314 7.34 14.58 -2.42
C HIS A 314 6.65 15.73 -1.71
N GLN A 315 5.33 15.79 -1.85
CA GLN A 315 4.47 16.75 -1.19
C GLN A 315 3.10 16.13 -0.95
N ALA A 316 2.38 16.60 0.07
CA ALA A 316 0.99 16.23 0.23
C ALA A 316 0.20 16.46 -1.07
N VAL A 317 -0.81 15.64 -1.31
CA VAL A 317 -1.70 15.82 -2.47
C VAL A 317 -2.46 17.16 -2.38
N PRO A 318 -2.85 17.75 -3.51
CA PRO A 318 -3.65 18.99 -3.48
C PRO A 318 -4.90 18.83 -2.62
N GLN A 319 -5.08 19.74 -1.68
CA GLN A 319 -6.14 19.63 -0.67
C GLN A 319 -7.53 20.02 -1.22
N GLY A 320 -7.60 20.98 -2.14
CA GLY A 320 -8.86 21.48 -2.67
C GLY A 320 -9.80 21.96 -1.57
N LEU A 321 -11.04 21.46 -1.58
CA LEU A 321 -12.07 21.77 -0.57
C LEU A 321 -12.02 20.87 0.67
N ALA A 322 -11.13 19.88 0.71
CA ALA A 322 -11.02 18.95 1.84
C ALA A 322 -10.50 19.67 3.10
N LYS A 323 -10.98 19.25 4.27
CA LYS A 323 -10.56 19.85 5.57
C LYS A 323 -9.20 19.37 6.06
N ARG A 324 -8.68 18.28 5.50
CA ARG A 324 -7.37 17.68 5.76
C ARG A 324 -6.85 17.05 4.48
N SER A 325 -5.63 16.51 4.48
CA SER A 325 -5.08 15.86 3.28
C SER A 325 -6.03 14.77 2.76
N PRO A 326 -6.56 14.91 1.54
CA PRO A 326 -7.54 13.98 0.99
C PRO A 326 -6.86 12.76 0.38
N MET A 327 -6.11 12.02 1.17
CA MET A 327 -5.54 10.74 0.77
C MET A 327 -5.78 9.69 1.85
N THR A 328 -5.73 8.43 1.47
CA THR A 328 -5.70 7.29 2.37
C THR A 328 -4.26 6.90 2.72
N ALA A 329 -4.05 6.38 3.91
CA ALA A 329 -2.82 5.68 4.28
C ALA A 329 -3.20 4.35 4.92
N GLY A 330 -4.05 3.62 4.21
CA GLY A 330 -4.56 2.35 4.69
C GLY A 330 -3.42 1.39 5.08
N PRO A 331 -3.39 0.92 6.33
CA PRO A 331 -2.36 0.01 6.78
C PRO A 331 -2.54 -1.37 6.14
N MET A 332 -1.43 -2.03 5.75
CA MET A 332 -1.44 -3.47 5.55
C MET A 332 -1.88 -4.15 6.85
N ASN A 333 -2.90 -5.00 6.79
CA ASN A 333 -3.45 -5.68 7.95
C ASN A 333 -3.07 -7.16 7.98
N ALA A 334 -2.70 -7.66 9.15
CA ALA A 334 -2.58 -9.08 9.42
C ALA A 334 -3.97 -9.65 9.73
N MET A 335 -4.46 -10.49 8.85
CA MET A 335 -5.72 -11.25 8.97
C MET A 335 -5.40 -12.68 9.38
N LEU A 336 -5.68 -13.07 10.63
CA LEU A 336 -5.58 -14.44 11.12
C LEU A 336 -6.92 -15.13 10.96
N PHE A 337 -6.97 -16.19 10.15
CA PHE A 337 -8.22 -16.89 9.85
C PHE A 337 -8.58 -17.95 10.90
N LYS A 338 -9.88 -18.09 11.21
CA LYS A 338 -10.41 -19.06 12.19
C LYS A 338 -10.20 -20.53 11.81
N HIS A 339 -9.96 -20.83 10.54
CA HIS A 339 -9.66 -22.19 10.09
C HIS A 339 -8.22 -22.64 10.41
N SER A 340 -7.35 -21.69 10.79
CA SER A 340 -6.01 -22.02 11.24
C SER A 340 -6.04 -23.01 12.40
N LYS A 341 -5.21 -24.05 12.32
CA LYS A 341 -5.00 -25.00 13.43
C LYS A 341 -4.02 -24.46 14.48
N TYR A 342 -3.36 -23.35 14.18
CA TYR A 342 -2.26 -22.79 14.97
C TYR A 342 -2.43 -21.30 15.27
N PRO A 343 -3.59 -20.87 15.81
CA PRO A 343 -3.87 -19.45 16.02
C PRO A 343 -2.92 -18.80 17.04
N ASN A 344 -2.46 -19.54 18.05
CA ASN A 344 -1.52 -19.00 19.04
C ASN A 344 -0.11 -18.85 18.45
N ALA A 345 0.36 -19.83 17.67
CA ALA A 345 1.60 -19.73 16.93
C ALA A 345 1.59 -18.56 15.94
N ALA A 346 0.46 -18.32 15.26
CA ALA A 346 0.28 -17.20 14.35
C ALA A 346 0.31 -15.85 15.08
N LYS A 347 -0.35 -15.73 16.24
CA LYS A 347 -0.26 -14.52 17.09
C LYS A 347 1.17 -14.28 17.57
N GLU A 348 1.89 -15.32 17.97
CA GLU A 348 3.28 -15.19 18.40
C GLU A 348 4.20 -14.75 17.26
N TYR A 349 3.97 -15.23 16.03
CA TYR A 349 4.69 -14.79 14.84
C TYR A 349 4.44 -13.30 14.55
N ILE A 350 3.18 -12.87 14.57
CA ILE A 350 2.83 -11.45 14.37
C ILE A 350 3.42 -10.58 15.49
N ARG A 351 3.33 -11.02 16.75
CA ARG A 351 3.95 -10.34 17.89
C ARG A 351 5.46 -10.16 17.65
N PHE A 352 6.15 -11.24 17.31
CA PHE A 352 7.59 -11.23 17.07
C PHE A 352 7.97 -10.23 15.98
N LEU A 353 7.24 -10.20 14.86
CA LEU A 353 7.49 -9.25 13.77
C LEU A 353 7.32 -7.79 14.19
N MET A 354 6.38 -7.50 15.08
CA MET A 354 6.04 -6.14 15.54
C MET A 354 6.91 -5.64 16.71
N GLU A 355 7.79 -6.48 17.26
CA GLU A 355 8.73 -6.07 18.30
C GLU A 355 9.86 -5.20 17.74
N ALA A 356 10.33 -4.22 18.53
CA ALA A 356 11.30 -3.24 18.10
C ALA A 356 12.58 -3.82 17.47
N PRO A 357 13.17 -4.94 17.95
CA PRO A 357 14.36 -5.52 17.32
C PRO A 357 14.13 -6.06 15.91
N GLN A 358 12.90 -6.37 15.53
CA GLN A 358 12.51 -6.86 14.20
C GLN A 358 11.89 -5.76 13.37
N TYR A 359 10.89 -5.07 13.94
CA TYR A 359 10.09 -4.09 13.26
C TYR A 359 10.87 -2.80 12.94
N GLY A 360 11.64 -2.29 13.90
CA GLY A 360 12.41 -1.06 13.73
C GLY A 360 13.39 -1.11 12.55
N PRO A 361 14.29 -2.10 12.47
CA PRO A 361 15.19 -2.25 11.32
C PRO A 361 14.46 -2.45 9.99
N TRP A 362 13.37 -3.22 9.95
CA TRP A 362 12.56 -3.38 8.75
C TRP A 362 11.96 -2.04 8.29
N LEU A 363 11.33 -1.30 9.20
CA LEU A 363 10.71 0.00 8.91
C LEU A 363 11.74 1.01 8.40
N ALA A 364 12.89 1.14 9.08
CA ALA A 364 13.96 2.05 8.69
C ALA A 364 14.54 1.72 7.31
N LYS A 365 14.73 0.43 6.99
CA LYS A 365 15.25 -0.01 5.70
C LYS A 365 14.22 0.10 4.57
N CYS A 366 12.94 0.04 4.90
CA CYS A 366 11.87 0.34 3.96
C CYS A 366 11.77 1.83 3.60
N TYR A 367 12.45 2.71 4.33
CA TYR A 367 12.71 4.09 3.96
C TYR A 367 11.44 4.89 3.63
N GLY A 368 10.42 4.76 4.47
CA GLY A 368 9.13 5.43 4.29
C GLY A 368 8.15 4.73 3.33
N TYR A 369 8.48 3.53 2.85
CA TYR A 369 7.52 2.69 2.10
C TYR A 369 6.35 2.25 2.97
N TRP A 370 6.63 1.96 4.24
CA TRP A 370 5.65 1.72 5.27
C TRP A 370 5.69 2.84 6.31
N SER A 371 4.54 3.40 6.64
CA SER A 371 4.36 4.27 7.81
C SER A 371 3.96 3.43 9.02
N GLU A 372 4.46 3.79 10.17
CA GLU A 372 4.25 3.03 11.41
C GLU A 372 2.83 3.16 11.95
N PRO A 373 2.18 2.07 12.39
CA PRO A 373 0.86 2.13 13.01
C PRO A 373 0.91 2.43 14.51
N LEU A 374 2.10 2.34 15.14
CA LEU A 374 2.34 2.54 16.57
C LEU A 374 3.18 3.80 16.80
N LYS A 375 2.74 4.68 17.71
CA LYS A 375 3.26 6.04 17.91
C LYS A 375 4.73 6.13 18.29
N SER A 376 5.28 5.12 18.99
CA SER A 376 6.70 5.13 19.35
C SER A 376 7.63 5.07 18.14
N TYR A 377 7.25 4.42 17.06
CA TYR A 377 8.06 4.28 15.86
C TYR A 377 8.15 5.58 15.02
N ALA A 378 7.19 6.50 15.19
CA ALA A 378 7.26 7.83 14.58
C ALA A 378 8.44 8.67 15.11
N LYS A 379 9.06 8.26 16.22
CA LYS A 379 10.22 8.94 16.81
C LYS A 379 11.57 8.45 16.28
N MET A 380 11.56 7.48 15.36
CA MET A 380 12.80 6.96 14.77
C MET A 380 13.49 8.02 13.92
N LYS A 381 14.81 8.11 14.04
CA LYS A 381 15.62 9.17 13.40
C LYS A 381 15.55 9.17 11.88
N PHE A 382 15.40 8.01 11.25
CA PHE A 382 15.36 7.93 9.77
C PHE A 382 14.27 8.80 9.13
N TRP A 383 13.19 9.11 9.85
CA TRP A 383 12.13 10.00 9.37
C TRP A 383 12.59 11.43 9.13
N THR A 384 13.66 11.86 9.80
CA THR A 384 14.21 13.23 9.70
C THR A 384 15.54 13.30 8.95
N GLU A 385 16.14 12.17 8.57
CA GLU A 385 17.42 12.12 7.85
C GLU A 385 17.30 12.59 6.39
N ASP A 386 16.14 12.35 5.77
CA ASP A 386 15.86 12.81 4.42
C ASP A 386 14.57 13.64 4.41
N PRO A 387 14.62 14.95 4.17
CA PRO A 387 13.44 15.81 4.18
C PRO A 387 12.38 15.42 3.13
N LYS A 388 12.78 14.65 2.11
CA LYS A 388 11.85 14.12 1.11
C LYS A 388 10.88 13.09 1.69
N LEU A 389 11.17 12.53 2.88
CA LEU A 389 10.30 11.57 3.56
C LEU A 389 9.20 12.22 4.40
N ALA A 390 9.23 13.53 4.62
CA ALA A 390 8.28 14.22 5.50
C ALA A 390 6.80 13.91 5.21
N PRO A 391 6.32 13.82 3.96
CA PRO A 391 4.92 13.47 3.68
C PRO A 391 4.54 12.05 4.10
N TYR A 392 5.50 11.14 4.20
CA TYR A 392 5.29 9.75 4.63
C TYR A 392 5.32 9.61 6.15
N ALA A 393 6.19 10.38 6.83
CA ALA A 393 6.33 10.38 8.29
C ALA A 393 5.04 10.77 9.02
N ASN A 394 4.25 11.66 8.42
CA ASN A 394 2.99 12.16 9.01
C ASN A 394 1.74 11.51 8.42
N ALA A 395 1.89 10.47 7.61
CA ALA A 395 0.78 9.90 6.86
C ALA A 395 -0.32 9.34 7.77
N MET A 396 0.02 8.84 8.96
CA MET A 396 -0.96 8.28 9.90
C MET A 396 -1.76 9.32 10.71
N ASP A 397 -1.38 10.61 10.66
CA ASP A 397 -2.02 11.65 11.47
C ASP A 397 -3.12 12.44 10.75
N THR A 398 -3.03 12.57 9.42
CA THR A 398 -3.69 13.67 8.71
C THR A 398 -4.60 13.25 7.55
N ILE A 399 -5.00 11.99 7.49
CA ILE A 399 -5.66 11.40 6.33
C ILE A 399 -7.13 11.06 6.55
N TYR A 400 -7.80 10.81 5.43
CA TYR A 400 -9.11 10.20 5.38
C TYR A 400 -8.99 8.65 5.40
N TYR A 401 -10.11 7.94 5.33
CA TYR A 401 -10.19 6.47 5.28
C TYR A 401 -11.22 6.04 4.25
N ASP A 402 -11.09 4.82 3.76
CA ASP A 402 -12.04 4.26 2.81
C ASP A 402 -13.48 4.28 3.38
N GLY A 403 -14.40 4.84 2.60
CA GLY A 403 -15.79 5.01 3.05
C GLY A 403 -16.04 6.27 3.90
N TYR A 404 -15.06 7.19 4.01
CA TYR A 404 -15.27 8.48 4.65
C TYR A 404 -16.39 9.28 3.88
N ALA A 405 -17.35 9.96 4.59
CA ALA A 405 -17.43 10.31 6.02
C ALA A 405 -18.19 9.29 6.90
N GLY A 406 -18.66 8.19 6.34
CA GLY A 406 -19.47 7.20 7.05
C GLY A 406 -18.67 6.11 7.75
N PRO A 407 -19.34 5.05 8.18
CA PRO A 407 -18.70 3.94 8.86
C PRO A 407 -17.78 3.14 7.92
N ILE A 408 -16.58 2.79 8.40
CA ILE A 408 -15.73 1.81 7.74
C ILE A 408 -16.28 0.40 8.04
N THR A 409 -16.78 -0.28 7.02
CA THR A 409 -17.51 -1.56 7.14
C THR A 409 -17.27 -2.44 5.91
N ALA A 410 -17.86 -3.62 5.90
CA ALA A 410 -17.89 -4.48 4.73
C ALA A 410 -18.46 -3.78 3.47
N ALA A 411 -19.42 -2.85 3.64
CA ALA A 411 -19.95 -2.07 2.53
C ALA A 411 -18.91 -1.13 1.92
N ALA A 412 -18.15 -0.40 2.76
CA ALA A 412 -17.05 0.43 2.29
C ALA A 412 -15.99 -0.42 1.57
N SER A 413 -15.62 -1.56 2.15
CA SER A 413 -14.69 -2.50 1.51
C SER A 413 -15.20 -3.02 0.17
N ALA A 414 -16.49 -3.33 0.04
CA ALA A 414 -17.09 -3.79 -1.20
C ALA A 414 -17.05 -2.71 -2.30
N VAL A 415 -17.33 -1.44 -1.96
CA VAL A 415 -17.23 -0.31 -2.91
C VAL A 415 -15.80 -0.18 -3.46
N VAL A 416 -14.79 -0.25 -2.59
CA VAL A 416 -13.37 -0.19 -2.99
C VAL A 416 -12.97 -1.43 -3.81
N ALA A 417 -13.35 -2.62 -3.34
CA ALA A 417 -13.00 -3.88 -3.98
C ALA A 417 -13.60 -4.06 -5.39
N ASN A 418 -14.77 -3.47 -5.63
CA ASN A 418 -15.44 -3.52 -6.92
C ASN A 418 -15.20 -2.26 -7.78
N TYR A 419 -14.28 -1.39 -7.39
CA TYR A 419 -13.90 -0.19 -8.14
C TYR A 419 -15.05 0.77 -8.48
N THR A 420 -16.13 0.77 -7.67
CA THR A 420 -17.35 1.54 -7.94
C THR A 420 -17.07 3.03 -8.23
N VAL A 421 -16.20 3.65 -7.43
CA VAL A 421 -15.83 5.07 -7.61
C VAL A 421 -14.87 5.24 -8.78
N VAL A 422 -13.92 4.34 -8.95
CA VAL A 422 -12.95 4.36 -10.07
C VAL A 422 -13.68 4.28 -11.40
N ASP A 423 -14.60 3.34 -11.55
CA ASP A 423 -15.38 3.14 -12.79
C ASP A 423 -16.25 4.34 -13.11
N MET A 424 -16.81 5.00 -12.08
CA MET A 424 -17.57 6.24 -12.23
C MET A 424 -16.70 7.34 -12.87
N PHE A 425 -15.48 7.55 -12.37
CA PHE A 425 -14.54 8.52 -12.93
C PHE A 425 -14.03 8.12 -14.33
N ALA A 426 -13.63 6.86 -14.49
CA ALA A 426 -13.12 6.34 -15.75
C ALA A 426 -14.14 6.49 -16.90
N ALA A 427 -15.40 6.18 -16.65
CA ALA A 427 -16.46 6.27 -17.66
C ALA A 427 -16.64 7.72 -18.17
N VAL A 428 -16.55 8.71 -17.27
CA VAL A 428 -16.70 10.11 -17.67
C VAL A 428 -15.42 10.65 -18.30
N ALA A 429 -14.25 10.31 -17.76
CA ALA A 429 -12.95 10.75 -18.28
C ALA A 429 -12.70 10.27 -19.71
N THR A 430 -13.13 9.05 -20.02
CA THR A 430 -13.00 8.44 -21.37
C THR A 430 -14.14 8.82 -22.31
N GLY A 431 -15.15 9.58 -21.86
CA GLY A 431 -16.30 9.96 -22.68
C GLY A 431 -17.37 8.87 -22.88
N ASN A 432 -17.26 7.74 -22.14
CA ASN A 432 -18.19 6.63 -22.25
C ASN A 432 -19.52 6.88 -21.51
N ALA A 433 -19.56 7.85 -20.60
CA ALA A 433 -20.77 8.24 -19.87
C ALA A 433 -20.82 9.74 -19.61
N THR A 434 -22.03 10.25 -19.44
CA THR A 434 -22.23 11.59 -18.85
C THR A 434 -22.05 11.52 -17.33
N PRO A 435 -21.69 12.63 -16.64
CA PRO A 435 -21.61 12.65 -15.19
C PRO A 435 -22.85 12.08 -14.49
N GLN A 436 -24.05 12.47 -14.92
CA GLN A 436 -25.32 12.00 -14.33
C GLN A 436 -25.54 10.50 -14.55
N SER A 437 -25.16 9.97 -15.70
CA SER A 437 -25.27 8.53 -16.02
C SER A 437 -24.30 7.71 -15.16
N ALA A 438 -23.05 8.15 -15.03
CA ALA A 438 -22.03 7.51 -14.20
C ALA A 438 -22.44 7.51 -12.72
N ILE A 439 -22.92 8.65 -12.20
CA ILE A 439 -23.41 8.77 -10.81
C ILE A 439 -24.54 7.77 -10.56
N ARG A 440 -25.57 7.74 -11.42
CA ARG A 440 -26.69 6.77 -11.25
C ARG A 440 -26.23 5.33 -11.20
N THR A 441 -25.20 4.97 -11.96
CA THR A 441 -24.64 3.60 -11.92
C THR A 441 -23.91 3.35 -10.63
N ALA A 442 -23.03 4.26 -10.20
CA ALA A 442 -22.29 4.15 -8.95
C ALA A 442 -23.20 4.14 -7.71
N VAL A 443 -24.25 4.98 -7.68
CA VAL A 443 -25.25 4.99 -6.61
C VAL A 443 -25.94 3.62 -6.50
N ARG A 444 -26.46 3.08 -7.61
CA ARG A 444 -27.10 1.77 -7.59
C ARG A 444 -26.19 0.64 -7.12
N GLU A 445 -24.92 0.72 -7.45
CA GLU A 445 -23.92 -0.25 -7.01
C GLU A 445 -23.60 -0.08 -5.53
N ALA A 446 -23.34 1.14 -5.06
CA ALA A 446 -23.11 1.42 -3.66
C ALA A 446 -24.30 1.03 -2.77
N GLU A 447 -25.55 1.30 -3.21
CA GLU A 447 -26.77 0.90 -2.51
C GLU A 447 -26.95 -0.62 -2.36
N ARG A 448 -26.30 -1.43 -3.21
CA ARG A 448 -26.30 -2.91 -3.02
C ARG A 448 -25.50 -3.32 -1.79
N TYR A 449 -24.49 -2.53 -1.42
CA TYR A 449 -23.62 -2.82 -0.30
C TYR A 449 -24.05 -2.12 0.99
N TYR A 450 -24.45 -0.86 0.89
CA TYR A 450 -24.87 -0.05 2.04
C TYR A 450 -26.37 -0.22 2.41
N GLY A 451 -27.15 -0.78 1.51
CA GLY A 451 -28.61 -0.76 1.59
C GLY A 451 -29.19 0.54 0.99
N LYS A 452 -30.48 0.49 0.67
CA LYS A 452 -31.22 1.70 0.29
C LYS A 452 -31.56 2.48 1.53
N ALA A 453 -31.36 3.80 1.48
CA ALA A 453 -31.76 4.72 2.53
C ALA A 453 -33.28 4.75 2.74
#